data_5dec222b6e0be67419c2e351cd6ab304
#
_entry.id   5dec222b6e0be67419c2e351cd6ab304
#
_cell.length_a   1.000
_cell.length_b   1.000
_cell.length_c   1.000
_cell.angle_alpha   90.00
_cell.angle_beta   90.00
_cell.angle_gamma   90.00
#
_symmetry.space_group_name_H-M   'P 1'
#
loop_
_entity.id
_entity.type
_entity.pdbx_description
1 polymer ?
#
loop_
_entity_poly.entity_id
_entity_poly.type
_entity_poly.pdbx_seq_one_letter_code
_entity_poly.pdbx_strand_id
1 'polypeptide(L)'
;MNEIKCVCDANIWIDACHCDAEVDYLNEYSVVGFAEQVHNEIVKFQSNNDKFSYIYNKYVANQTSYEILKTSDLGDMEAHFRHELSLKGFTDIDNSQKNIKNLGEYASLYFAYYLKIPLIHSTDLDFIQQEKERMPDIEIITWNEICEKISYDDDDRLKKNKIIEKKKQEMNKKKQEIDSSKKQFLEKN
;
A
#
# COMPACT_ATOMS: atom_id res chain seq x y z
N MET A 1 8.80 1.15 -21.68
CA MET A 1 8.40 1.21 -20.25
C MET A 1 9.66 1.35 -19.42
N ASN A 2 9.68 2.26 -18.48
CA ASN A 2 10.76 2.29 -17.49
C ASN A 2 10.63 1.03 -16.63
N GLU A 3 11.74 0.44 -16.25
CA GLU A 3 11.75 -0.78 -15.45
C GLU A 3 11.27 -0.48 -14.03
N ILE A 4 10.18 -1.12 -13.61
CA ILE A 4 9.65 -0.99 -12.24
C ILE A 4 10.64 -1.60 -11.26
N LYS A 5 11.04 -0.82 -10.25
CA LYS A 5 12.09 -1.22 -9.30
C LYS A 5 11.51 -1.88 -8.04
N CYS A 6 10.32 -1.50 -7.65
CA CYS A 6 9.65 -2.04 -6.47
C CYS A 6 8.13 -2.02 -6.61
N VAL A 7 7.44 -2.87 -5.84
CA VAL A 7 5.99 -2.80 -5.67
C VAL A 7 5.68 -2.25 -4.28
N CYS A 8 4.84 -1.22 -4.23
CA CYS A 8 4.51 -0.49 -3.00
C CYS A 8 3.14 -0.90 -2.46
N ASP A 9 3.08 -1.24 -1.18
CA ASP A 9 1.84 -1.42 -0.43
C ASP A 9 1.20 -0.07 -0.05
N ALA A 10 -0.12 -0.05 0.14
CA ALA A 10 -0.88 1.14 0.51
C ALA A 10 -0.36 1.81 1.79
N ASN A 11 0.03 1.03 2.79
CA ASN A 11 0.52 1.55 4.08
C ASN A 11 1.80 2.36 3.93
N ILE A 12 2.72 1.94 3.06
CA ILE A 12 3.96 2.69 2.76
C ILE A 12 3.63 4.03 2.12
N TRP A 13 2.75 4.04 1.11
CA TRP A 13 2.31 5.28 0.47
C TRP A 13 1.65 6.24 1.46
N ILE A 14 0.76 5.71 2.30
CA ILE A 14 0.08 6.48 3.35
C ILE A 14 1.09 7.10 4.32
N ASP A 15 2.09 6.33 4.76
CA ASP A 15 3.15 6.79 5.66
C ASP A 15 3.99 7.90 5.03
N ALA A 16 4.39 7.74 3.77
CA ALA A 16 5.08 8.78 3.01
C ALA A 16 4.25 10.07 2.92
N CYS A 17 2.96 9.95 2.60
CA CYS A 17 2.04 11.08 2.53
C CYS A 17 1.84 11.77 3.88
N HIS A 18 1.83 11.03 4.99
CA HIS A 18 1.64 11.60 6.33
C HIS A 18 2.74 12.54 6.76
N CYS A 19 3.98 12.29 6.35
CA CYS A 19 5.15 13.08 6.71
C CYS A 19 5.69 13.95 5.56
N ASP A 20 4.90 14.14 4.48
CA ASP A 20 5.28 14.93 3.29
C ASP A 20 6.58 14.43 2.61
N ALA A 21 6.81 13.13 2.63
CA ALA A 21 8.01 12.49 2.06
C ALA A 21 7.72 11.68 0.79
N GLU A 22 6.53 11.79 0.19
CA GLU A 22 6.14 11.01 -0.99
C GLU A 22 6.99 11.31 -2.23
N VAL A 23 7.45 12.55 -2.39
CA VAL A 23 8.32 12.95 -3.49
C VAL A 23 9.72 12.38 -3.29
N ASP A 24 10.28 12.47 -2.09
CA ASP A 24 11.58 11.89 -1.75
C ASP A 24 11.58 10.38 -1.93
N TYR A 25 10.49 9.71 -1.50
CA TYR A 25 10.25 8.29 -1.69
C TYR A 25 10.25 7.90 -3.18
N LEU A 26 9.50 8.61 -4.02
CA LEU A 26 9.43 8.32 -5.45
C LEU A 26 10.77 8.60 -6.17
N ASN A 27 11.51 9.61 -5.74
CA ASN A 27 12.83 9.93 -6.28
C ASN A 27 13.86 8.84 -5.95
N GLU A 28 13.83 8.30 -4.72
CA GLU A 28 14.76 7.26 -4.26
C GLU A 28 14.57 5.96 -5.06
N TYR A 29 13.32 5.55 -5.28
CA TYR A 29 13.00 4.26 -5.91
C TYR A 29 12.70 4.37 -7.42
N SER A 30 12.76 5.56 -7.99
CA SER A 30 12.57 5.86 -9.43
C SER A 30 11.16 5.48 -9.93
N VAL A 31 10.94 4.25 -10.42
CA VAL A 31 9.63 3.79 -10.90
C VAL A 31 9.05 2.79 -9.91
N VAL A 32 7.99 3.24 -9.21
CA VAL A 32 7.26 2.44 -8.22
C VAL A 32 6.02 1.82 -8.87
N GLY A 33 5.78 0.53 -8.66
CA GLY A 33 4.56 -0.14 -9.07
C GLY A 33 3.54 -0.19 -7.93
N PHE A 34 2.26 0.08 -8.23
CA PHE A 34 1.15 -0.18 -7.31
C PHE A 34 0.26 -1.26 -7.92
N ALA A 35 0.04 -2.37 -7.21
CA ALA A 35 -0.97 -3.32 -7.60
C ALA A 35 -2.35 -2.62 -7.73
N GLU A 36 -3.19 -3.02 -8.68
CA GLU A 36 -4.51 -2.40 -8.85
C GLU A 36 -5.38 -2.51 -7.60
N GLN A 37 -5.18 -3.53 -6.76
CA GLN A 37 -5.84 -3.67 -5.46
C GLN A 37 -5.39 -2.57 -4.49
N VAL A 38 -4.10 -2.26 -4.45
CA VAL A 38 -3.52 -1.15 -3.68
C VAL A 38 -3.99 0.19 -4.21
N HIS A 39 -4.00 0.37 -5.55
CA HIS A 39 -4.58 1.56 -6.18
C HIS A 39 -6.02 1.79 -5.72
N ASN A 40 -6.86 0.74 -5.73
CA ASN A 40 -8.24 0.81 -5.28
C ASN A 40 -8.38 1.20 -3.80
N GLU A 41 -7.44 0.81 -2.94
CA GLU A 41 -7.40 1.24 -1.55
C GLU A 41 -7.07 2.73 -1.41
N ILE A 42 -6.09 3.22 -2.17
CA ILE A 42 -5.68 4.63 -2.15
C ILE A 42 -6.80 5.54 -2.70
N VAL A 43 -7.49 5.12 -3.75
CA VAL A 43 -8.60 5.88 -4.35
C VAL A 43 -9.76 6.11 -3.36
N LYS A 44 -9.95 5.26 -2.37
CA LYS A 44 -10.98 5.46 -1.32
C LYS A 44 -10.77 6.73 -0.48
N PHE A 45 -9.57 7.30 -0.48
CA PHE A 45 -9.29 8.59 0.15
C PHE A 45 -9.75 9.80 -0.69
N GLN A 46 -10.37 9.60 -1.85
CA GLN A 46 -10.84 10.69 -2.74
C GLN A 46 -11.94 11.58 -2.13
N SER A 47 -12.57 11.19 -1.03
CA SER A 47 -13.67 11.94 -0.43
C SER A 47 -13.25 13.37 -0.03
N ASN A 48 -13.88 14.37 -0.63
CA ASN A 48 -13.60 15.80 -0.38
C ASN A 48 -13.86 16.24 1.07
N ASN A 49 -14.62 15.46 1.84
CA ASN A 49 -14.94 15.74 3.25
C ASN A 49 -14.03 14.97 4.21
N ASP A 50 -13.05 14.23 3.70
CA ASP A 50 -12.12 13.49 4.53
C ASP A 50 -10.85 14.31 4.80
N LYS A 51 -10.50 14.47 6.08
CA LYS A 51 -9.24 15.13 6.48
C LYS A 51 -7.98 14.43 5.96
N PHE A 52 -8.11 13.18 5.47
CA PHE A 52 -7.03 12.39 4.88
C PHE A 52 -7.07 12.37 3.34
N SER A 53 -7.94 13.16 2.70
CA SER A 53 -8.02 13.26 1.23
C SER A 53 -6.71 13.70 0.57
N TYR A 54 -5.80 14.32 1.32
CA TYR A 54 -4.47 14.69 0.83
C TYR A 54 -3.65 13.45 0.38
N ILE A 55 -3.92 12.24 0.92
CA ILE A 55 -3.27 11.00 0.48
C ILE A 55 -3.59 10.73 -1.00
N TYR A 56 -4.87 10.83 -1.37
CA TYR A 56 -5.29 10.70 -2.76
C TYR A 56 -4.79 11.87 -3.64
N ASN A 57 -4.87 13.11 -3.14
CA ASN A 57 -4.42 14.27 -3.89
C ASN A 57 -2.93 14.18 -4.26
N LYS A 58 -2.09 13.75 -3.32
CA LYS A 58 -0.66 13.49 -3.55
C LYS A 58 -0.45 12.33 -4.52
N TYR A 59 -1.27 11.27 -4.44
CA TYR A 59 -1.22 10.16 -5.38
C TYR A 59 -1.46 10.62 -6.81
N VAL A 60 -2.52 11.37 -7.06
CA VAL A 60 -2.84 11.91 -8.39
C VAL A 60 -1.78 12.92 -8.85
N ALA A 61 -1.28 13.77 -7.97
CA ALA A 61 -0.25 14.76 -8.32
C ALA A 61 1.06 14.11 -8.81
N ASN A 62 1.35 12.89 -8.37
CA ASN A 62 2.58 12.14 -8.72
C ASN A 62 2.36 11.03 -9.74
N GLN A 63 1.23 10.99 -10.46
CA GLN A 63 0.85 9.90 -11.37
C GLN A 63 1.84 9.60 -12.50
N THR A 64 2.79 10.49 -12.80
CA THR A 64 3.85 10.27 -13.79
C THR A 64 5.08 9.56 -13.23
N SER A 65 5.15 9.37 -11.91
CA SER A 65 6.32 8.80 -11.20
C SER A 65 6.07 7.36 -10.72
N TYR A 66 4.91 6.79 -11.01
CA TYR A 66 4.58 5.40 -10.67
C TYR A 66 3.74 4.74 -11.78
N GLU A 67 3.64 3.42 -11.71
CA GLU A 67 2.79 2.63 -12.62
C GLU A 67 1.75 1.83 -11.83
N ILE A 68 0.55 1.65 -12.41
CA ILE A 68 -0.47 0.76 -11.85
C ILE A 68 -0.35 -0.59 -12.54
N LEU A 69 -0.04 -1.62 -11.77
CA LEU A 69 0.08 -3.00 -12.21
C LEU A 69 -1.32 -3.63 -12.24
N LYS A 70 -1.82 -3.88 -13.44
CA LYS A 70 -3.14 -4.50 -13.63
C LYS A 70 -3.01 -6.00 -13.76
N THR A 71 -4.03 -6.73 -13.32
CA THR A 71 -4.07 -8.19 -13.46
C THR A 71 -3.88 -8.63 -14.91
N SER A 72 -4.41 -7.86 -15.88
CA SER A 72 -4.21 -8.09 -17.30
C SER A 72 -2.75 -7.99 -17.77
N ASP A 73 -1.89 -7.29 -17.05
CA ASP A 73 -0.47 -7.12 -17.41
C ASP A 73 0.33 -8.41 -17.17
N LEU A 74 -0.22 -9.34 -16.41
CA LEU A 74 0.37 -10.65 -16.13
C LEU A 74 0.28 -11.62 -17.31
N GLY A 75 -0.53 -11.32 -18.34
CA GLY A 75 -0.69 -12.19 -19.50
C GLY A 75 -1.06 -13.62 -19.12
N ASP A 76 -0.27 -14.60 -19.57
CA ASP A 76 -0.53 -16.02 -19.30
C ASP A 76 -0.47 -16.37 -17.80
N MET A 77 0.15 -15.54 -16.96
CA MET A 77 0.25 -15.76 -15.53
C MET A 77 -0.97 -15.26 -14.74
N GLU A 78 -1.93 -14.56 -15.39
CA GLU A 78 -3.13 -14.07 -14.72
C GLU A 78 -3.92 -15.17 -14.01
N ALA A 79 -4.11 -16.32 -14.67
CA ALA A 79 -4.85 -17.44 -14.09
C ALA A 79 -4.16 -17.98 -12.83
N HIS A 80 -2.83 -18.05 -12.82
CA HIS A 80 -2.05 -18.47 -11.65
C HIS A 80 -2.14 -17.45 -10.53
N PHE A 81 -2.02 -16.15 -10.83
CA PHE A 81 -2.19 -15.08 -9.86
C PHE A 81 -3.56 -15.16 -9.15
N ARG A 82 -4.64 -15.30 -9.91
CA ARG A 82 -5.99 -15.44 -9.36
C ARG A 82 -6.14 -16.70 -8.50
N HIS A 83 -5.53 -17.80 -8.95
CA HIS A 83 -5.55 -19.05 -8.19
C HIS A 83 -4.81 -18.93 -6.86
N GLU A 84 -3.60 -18.36 -6.83
CA GLU A 84 -2.85 -18.14 -5.59
C GLU A 84 -3.60 -17.26 -4.60
N LEU A 85 -4.21 -16.16 -5.07
CA LEU A 85 -5.05 -15.31 -4.22
C LEU A 85 -6.26 -16.08 -3.69
N SER A 86 -6.88 -16.94 -4.50
CA SER A 86 -8.01 -17.76 -4.06
C SER A 86 -7.63 -18.79 -2.99
N LEU A 87 -6.43 -19.36 -3.05
CA LEU A 87 -5.90 -20.25 -2.01
C LEU A 87 -5.67 -19.52 -0.68
N LYS A 88 -5.45 -18.21 -0.72
CA LYS A 88 -5.38 -17.34 0.48
C LYS A 88 -6.78 -16.89 0.97
N GLY A 89 -7.86 -17.31 0.29
CA GLY A 89 -9.23 -16.98 0.64
C GLY A 89 -9.79 -15.72 -0.04
N PHE A 90 -9.07 -15.12 -0.99
CA PHE A 90 -9.51 -13.94 -1.72
C PHE A 90 -10.31 -14.35 -2.97
N THR A 91 -11.63 -14.24 -2.91
CA THR A 91 -12.53 -14.67 -4.01
C THR A 91 -13.12 -13.53 -4.84
N ASP A 92 -12.95 -12.27 -4.42
CA ASP A 92 -13.63 -11.10 -5.00
C ASP A 92 -12.61 -9.97 -5.24
N ILE A 93 -11.48 -10.34 -5.86
CA ILE A 93 -10.30 -9.49 -6.00
C ILE A 93 -10.50 -8.29 -6.93
N ASP A 94 -11.47 -8.35 -7.84
CA ASP A 94 -11.78 -7.29 -8.81
C ASP A 94 -12.79 -6.26 -8.26
N ASN A 95 -13.34 -6.50 -7.07
CA ASN A 95 -14.34 -5.62 -6.48
C ASN A 95 -13.69 -4.43 -5.76
N SER A 96 -13.50 -3.33 -6.49
CA SER A 96 -12.88 -2.10 -5.97
C SER A 96 -13.65 -1.46 -4.79
N GLN A 97 -14.93 -1.78 -4.62
CA GLN A 97 -15.76 -1.24 -3.52
C GLN A 97 -15.57 -2.00 -2.20
N LYS A 98 -15.13 -3.26 -2.29
CA LYS A 98 -14.96 -4.11 -1.11
C LYS A 98 -13.59 -3.89 -0.48
N ASN A 99 -13.56 -3.76 0.83
CA ASN A 99 -12.32 -3.69 1.59
C ASN A 99 -11.98 -5.10 2.06
N ILE A 100 -11.03 -5.75 1.41
CA ILE A 100 -10.58 -7.10 1.74
C ILE A 100 -9.23 -6.96 2.45
N LYS A 101 -9.22 -7.29 3.74
CA LYS A 101 -8.02 -7.17 4.56
C LYS A 101 -6.87 -7.99 3.96
N ASN A 102 -5.69 -7.40 3.87
CA ASN A 102 -4.44 -7.97 3.37
C ASN A 102 -4.44 -8.33 1.86
N LEU A 103 -5.47 -7.97 1.10
CA LEU A 103 -5.48 -8.24 -0.34
C LEU A 103 -4.39 -7.46 -1.07
N GLY A 104 -4.17 -6.20 -0.69
CA GLY A 104 -3.14 -5.34 -1.29
C GLY A 104 -1.73 -5.92 -1.12
N GLU A 105 -1.41 -6.41 0.08
CA GLU A 105 -0.11 -7.03 0.41
C GLU A 105 0.13 -8.28 -0.43
N TYR A 106 -0.83 -9.20 -0.49
CA TYR A 106 -0.70 -10.43 -1.28
C TYR A 106 -0.69 -10.15 -2.79
N ALA A 107 -1.50 -9.23 -3.27
CA ALA A 107 -1.47 -8.81 -4.67
C ALA A 107 -0.09 -8.22 -5.05
N SER A 108 0.45 -7.33 -4.22
CA SER A 108 1.79 -6.75 -4.40
C SER A 108 2.87 -7.83 -4.47
N LEU A 109 2.81 -8.83 -3.59
CA LEU A 109 3.75 -9.94 -3.56
C LEU A 109 3.71 -10.76 -4.85
N TYR A 110 2.51 -11.16 -5.28
CA TYR A 110 2.38 -11.97 -6.48
C TYR A 110 2.67 -11.20 -7.76
N PHE A 111 2.35 -9.89 -7.83
CA PHE A 111 2.81 -9.05 -8.92
C PHE A 111 4.34 -8.99 -8.99
N ALA A 112 5.01 -8.76 -7.86
CA ALA A 112 6.46 -8.77 -7.80
C ALA A 112 7.05 -10.10 -8.27
N TYR A 113 6.48 -11.21 -7.82
CA TYR A 113 6.93 -12.55 -8.20
C TYR A 113 6.77 -12.83 -9.70
N TYR A 114 5.58 -12.61 -10.26
CA TYR A 114 5.31 -12.93 -11.66
C TYR A 114 5.99 -11.96 -12.64
N LEU A 115 6.14 -10.70 -12.28
CA LEU A 115 6.82 -9.70 -13.09
C LEU A 115 8.33 -9.63 -12.83
N LYS A 116 8.85 -10.48 -11.93
CA LYS A 116 10.27 -10.52 -11.53
C LYS A 116 10.78 -9.18 -10.99
N ILE A 117 9.96 -8.48 -10.23
CA ILE A 117 10.34 -7.26 -9.53
C ILE A 117 10.97 -7.69 -8.20
N PRO A 118 12.25 -7.35 -7.93
CA PRO A 118 12.97 -7.95 -6.82
C PRO A 118 12.59 -7.37 -5.46
N LEU A 119 11.82 -6.27 -5.41
CA LEU A 119 11.63 -5.48 -4.20
C LEU A 119 10.16 -5.19 -3.93
N ILE A 120 9.72 -5.41 -2.67
CA ILE A 120 8.42 -5.00 -2.16
C ILE A 120 8.62 -4.08 -0.97
N HIS A 121 7.76 -3.06 -0.86
CA HIS A 121 7.66 -2.19 0.29
C HIS A 121 6.39 -2.51 1.09
N SER A 122 6.54 -2.95 2.34
CA SER A 122 5.41 -3.25 3.23
C SER A 122 5.76 -3.02 4.69
N THR A 123 4.77 -2.67 5.50
CA THR A 123 4.91 -2.52 6.96
C THR A 123 4.28 -3.67 7.75
N ASP A 124 3.62 -4.61 7.11
CA ASP A 124 2.99 -5.76 7.78
C ASP A 124 4.04 -6.84 8.07
N LEU A 125 4.53 -6.85 9.34
CA LEU A 125 5.56 -7.79 9.79
C LEU A 125 5.08 -9.25 9.80
N ASP A 126 3.80 -9.49 10.09
CA ASP A 126 3.24 -10.85 10.10
C ASP A 126 3.21 -11.42 8.69
N PHE A 127 2.78 -10.61 7.71
CA PHE A 127 2.83 -10.94 6.30
C PHE A 127 4.27 -11.20 5.83
N ILE A 128 5.21 -10.33 6.18
CA ILE A 128 6.63 -10.45 5.81
C ILE A 128 7.20 -11.78 6.32
N GLN A 129 6.97 -12.13 7.59
CA GLN A 129 7.51 -13.37 8.17
C GLN A 129 6.93 -14.62 7.51
N GLN A 130 5.64 -14.62 7.16
CA GLN A 130 4.97 -15.77 6.55
C GLN A 130 5.41 -16.03 5.11
N GLU A 131 5.69 -15.00 4.34
CA GLU A 131 5.91 -15.13 2.89
C GLU A 131 7.40 -15.07 2.49
N LYS A 132 8.28 -14.52 3.33
CA LYS A 132 9.72 -14.40 3.02
C LYS A 132 10.39 -15.74 2.71
N GLU A 133 10.03 -16.80 3.45
CA GLU A 133 10.60 -18.15 3.22
C GLU A 133 10.09 -18.78 1.91
N ARG A 134 8.90 -18.40 1.46
CA ARG A 134 8.28 -18.92 0.25
C ARG A 134 8.77 -18.26 -1.03
N MET A 135 9.25 -17.02 -0.93
CA MET A 135 9.70 -16.20 -2.06
C MET A 135 11.06 -15.55 -1.75
N PRO A 136 12.14 -16.37 -1.67
CA PRO A 136 13.45 -15.89 -1.23
C PRO A 136 14.10 -14.87 -2.18
N ASP A 137 13.66 -14.83 -3.43
CA ASP A 137 14.18 -13.90 -4.45
C ASP A 137 13.57 -12.49 -4.36
N ILE A 138 12.60 -12.31 -3.45
CA ILE A 138 11.95 -11.01 -3.24
C ILE A 138 12.43 -10.42 -1.92
N GLU A 139 13.06 -9.27 -1.99
CA GLU A 139 13.40 -8.48 -0.81
C GLU A 139 12.19 -7.68 -0.34
N ILE A 140 11.94 -7.65 0.97
CA ILE A 140 10.85 -6.88 1.56
C ILE A 140 11.46 -5.80 2.45
N ILE A 141 11.21 -4.52 2.10
CA ILE A 141 11.73 -3.35 2.81
C ILE A 141 10.58 -2.68 3.57
N THR A 142 10.84 -2.37 4.83
CA THR A 142 9.90 -1.71 5.72
C THR A 142 9.98 -0.18 5.60
N TRP A 143 8.96 0.52 6.14
CA TRP A 143 9.01 1.99 6.22
C TRP A 143 10.25 2.51 6.97
N ASN A 144 10.69 1.82 8.02
CA ASN A 144 11.87 2.26 8.77
C ASN A 144 13.14 2.28 7.89
N GLU A 145 13.34 1.26 7.07
CA GLU A 145 14.47 1.16 6.14
C GLU A 145 14.34 2.19 5.01
N ILE A 146 13.12 2.44 4.51
CA ILE A 146 12.84 3.49 3.54
C ILE A 146 13.15 4.87 4.16
N CYS A 147 12.62 5.13 5.35
CA CYS A 147 12.77 6.39 6.05
C CYS A 147 14.25 6.71 6.36
N GLU A 148 15.06 5.69 6.64
CA GLU A 148 16.50 5.84 6.82
C GLU A 148 17.19 6.34 5.54
N LYS A 149 16.77 5.86 4.37
CA LYS A 149 17.34 6.25 3.07
C LYS A 149 16.94 7.66 2.63
N ILE A 150 15.70 8.09 2.94
CA ILE A 150 15.13 9.35 2.47
C ILE A 150 15.21 10.48 3.51
N SER A 151 15.79 10.24 4.69
CA SER A 151 15.97 11.26 5.72
C SER A 151 17.38 11.86 5.65
N TYR A 152 17.47 13.15 5.92
CA TYR A 152 18.76 13.87 5.94
C TYR A 152 19.66 13.42 7.09
N ASP A 153 19.05 13.16 8.25
CA ASP A 153 19.71 12.75 9.48
C ASP A 153 18.75 12.03 10.43
N ASP A 154 19.23 11.61 11.59
CA ASP A 154 18.43 10.92 12.60
C ASP A 154 17.31 11.79 13.19
N ASP A 155 17.51 13.11 13.31
CA ASP A 155 16.49 14.02 13.82
C ASP A 155 15.31 14.14 12.83
N ASP A 156 15.60 14.24 11.54
CA ASP A 156 14.59 14.24 10.47
C ASP A 156 13.82 12.91 10.44
N ARG A 157 14.52 11.77 10.54
CA ARG A 157 13.91 10.45 10.63
C ARG A 157 12.97 10.33 11.83
N LEU A 158 13.41 10.76 13.01
CA LEU A 158 12.59 10.74 14.22
C LEU A 158 11.36 11.65 14.10
N LYS A 159 11.51 12.81 13.46
CA LYS A 159 10.40 13.74 13.21
C LYS A 159 9.36 13.12 12.28
N LYS A 160 9.77 12.53 11.15
CA LYS A 160 8.89 11.82 10.22
C LYS A 160 8.09 10.74 10.93
N ASN A 161 8.74 9.86 11.69
CA ASN A 161 8.09 8.79 12.43
C ASN A 161 7.07 9.29 13.47
N LYS A 162 7.38 10.35 14.22
CA LYS A 162 6.43 10.97 15.17
C LYS A 162 5.18 11.52 14.47
N ILE A 163 5.35 12.13 13.29
CA ILE A 163 4.22 12.65 12.49
C ILE A 163 3.32 11.48 12.04
N ILE A 164 3.92 10.41 11.54
CA ILE A 164 3.21 9.22 11.08
C ILE A 164 2.41 8.59 12.22
N GLU A 165 3.04 8.37 13.38
CA GLU A 165 2.37 7.79 14.55
C GLU A 165 1.15 8.62 14.96
N LYS A 166 1.29 9.95 15.04
CA LYS A 166 0.19 10.85 15.34
C LYS A 166 -0.95 10.74 14.31
N LYS A 167 -0.62 10.71 13.03
CA LYS A 167 -1.61 10.60 11.94
C LYS A 167 -2.32 9.24 11.94
N LYS A 168 -1.60 8.16 12.18
CA LYS A 168 -2.18 6.81 12.35
C LYS A 168 -3.16 6.76 13.53
N GLN A 169 -2.82 7.37 14.66
CA GLN A 169 -3.72 7.45 15.81
C GLN A 169 -5.01 8.24 15.47
N GLU A 170 -4.89 9.34 14.73
CA GLU A 170 -6.05 10.11 14.28
C GLU A 170 -6.93 9.31 13.30
N MET A 171 -6.34 8.56 12.36
CA MET A 171 -7.09 7.69 11.44
C MET A 171 -7.84 6.59 12.20
N ASN A 172 -7.16 5.93 13.15
CA ASN A 172 -7.77 4.88 13.95
C ASN A 172 -8.94 5.38 14.80
N LYS A 173 -8.83 6.57 15.42
CA LYS A 173 -9.95 7.20 16.14
C LYS A 173 -11.14 7.43 15.23
N LYS A 174 -10.92 8.01 14.05
CA LYS A 174 -11.98 8.24 13.07
C LYS A 174 -12.66 6.94 12.64
N LYS A 175 -11.89 5.87 12.39
CA LYS A 175 -12.44 4.55 12.04
C LYS A 175 -13.33 4.01 13.16
N GLN A 176 -12.88 4.10 14.41
CA GLN A 176 -13.67 3.67 15.57
C GLN A 176 -14.97 4.46 15.72
N GLU A 177 -14.94 5.77 15.50
CA GLU A 177 -16.13 6.64 15.53
C GLU A 177 -17.16 6.23 14.46
N ILE A 178 -16.70 5.95 13.23
CA ILE A 178 -17.56 5.48 12.13
C ILE A 178 -18.16 4.11 12.46
N ASP A 179 -17.37 3.18 12.94
CA ASP A 179 -17.83 1.81 13.27
C ASP A 179 -18.84 1.83 14.43
N SER A 180 -18.60 2.66 15.45
CA SER A 180 -19.52 2.87 16.56
C SER A 180 -20.86 3.47 16.10
N SER A 181 -20.81 4.44 15.21
CA SER A 181 -22.01 5.07 14.64
C SER A 181 -22.82 4.09 13.80
N LYS A 182 -22.16 3.26 12.98
CA LYS A 182 -22.82 2.21 12.20
C LYS A 182 -23.49 1.17 13.10
N LYS A 183 -22.82 0.75 14.17
CA LYS A 183 -23.38 -0.21 15.15
C LYS A 183 -24.63 0.34 15.81
N GLN A 184 -24.59 1.60 16.27
CA GLN A 184 -25.77 2.25 16.88
C GLN A 184 -26.94 2.41 15.90
N PHE A 185 -26.68 2.62 14.61
CA PHE A 185 -27.71 2.69 13.59
C PHE A 185 -28.39 1.33 13.36
N LEU A 186 -27.60 0.25 13.32
CA LEU A 186 -28.11 -1.11 13.15
C LEU A 186 -28.90 -1.63 14.37
N GLU A 187 -28.58 -1.15 15.58
CA GLU A 187 -29.30 -1.53 16.81
C GLU A 187 -30.65 -0.81 16.97
N LYS A 188 -30.87 0.28 16.22
CA LYS A 188 -32.11 1.09 16.27
C LYS A 188 -33.12 0.73 15.19
N ASN A 189 -32.75 -0.08 14.22
CA ASN A 189 -33.61 -0.57 13.14
C ASN A 189 -33.77 -2.09 13.20
#